data_33c6da5c75442e289c9410c00acb6baf
#
_entry.id   33c6da5c75442e289c9410c00acb6baf
#
_cell.length_a   1.000
_cell.length_b   1.000
_cell.length_c   1.000
_cell.angle_alpha   90.00
_cell.angle_beta   90.00
_cell.angle_gamma   90.00
#
_symmetry.space_group_name_H-M   'P 1'
#
loop_
_entity.id
_entity.type
_entity.pdbx_description
1 polymer ?
#
loop_
_entity_poly.entity_id
_entity_poly.type
_entity_poly.pdbx_seq_one_letter_code
_entity_poly.pdbx_strand_id
1 'polypeptide(L)'
;MHTRKVRRYFIVPVVYLAAIFGLLFLQFSGTLTVRRSIGNLRFTGTLISGADETSQQITGARIEYQGIVFQFSEEDPLVLANDEGQDTRLLPQYYEIEENELRVFFSDESMVRFEVASTDPPELHVFPTPTNQWPRFGRLLLPYRVAPTAHASAVNPASPETQTVEFEQRSYFFSTPPRTTFDQAQGRLIIPLSSSSQMVRYAQMSEERANVIEAAFGNNQREVSTAAYQNAIDEYLETGYETWGGARFNGGSGTWDMRDQAPRFSEEILTAYLAEAWRRNEYTTAFNQMRRAADLHPEQVGLLSSVFLGNLRPVTDRFVSSDEQRTLALASRLRASDPTVFREEDLLSFAALRGSESLYQQVVSFARDVDYRTVDLPTAVGMLSAAVDQIHPSAAATEATERFLVIVEERILPAVRQFEDFFFLETAQGEIEVYWSIRAGQLLNEDGRRQGDQLLRTVGRNLVLSGLQLADPQGFIPEFLFFGDAGIQGRESSFGPERLYTVFSDNPWYPRMRPMYSALGAGSFVWSIADFTEFDLGAETFQFRVRSPANRTHYMVFHGIPDFESMLLFGLQWRNDPRFESYIKGRHYDPNTNTLMIKYTDDTVEEDIALFF
;
A
#
# COMPACT_ATOMS: atom_id res chain seq x y z
N MET A 1 24.48 58.09 71.51
CA MET A 1 25.07 57.57 70.23
C MET A 1 25.24 56.04 70.24
N HIS A 2 24.27 55.30 70.79
CA HIS A 2 24.39 53.82 70.94
C HIS A 2 23.37 53.01 70.19
N THR A 3 22.39 53.63 69.55
CA THR A 3 21.30 52.89 68.86
C THR A 3 21.60 52.46 67.38
N ARG A 4 22.66 53.01 66.77
CA ARG A 4 23.03 52.67 65.38
C ARG A 4 23.84 51.35 65.19
N LYS A 5 24.56 50.91 66.24
CA LYS A 5 25.38 49.69 66.15
C LYS A 5 24.56 48.43 66.34
N VAL A 6 23.49 48.44 67.13
CA VAL A 6 22.63 47.27 67.36
C VAL A 6 21.85 46.89 66.11
N ARG A 7 21.41 47.82 65.26
CA ARG A 7 20.71 47.57 64.04
C ARG A 7 21.55 46.79 62.99
N ARG A 8 22.86 47.01 62.98
CA ARG A 8 23.74 46.27 62.04
C ARG A 8 23.92 44.79 62.42
N TYR A 9 23.87 44.42 63.67
CA TYR A 9 24.01 43.06 64.15
C TYR A 9 22.75 42.19 63.85
N PHE A 10 21.58 42.81 63.70
CA PHE A 10 20.37 42.13 63.35
C PHE A 10 20.17 42.01 61.82
N ILE A 11 20.68 42.91 61.04
CA ILE A 11 20.54 42.89 59.57
C ILE A 11 21.37 41.74 58.94
N VAL A 12 22.56 41.49 59.40
CA VAL A 12 23.46 40.45 58.90
C VAL A 12 22.86 39.06 59.09
N PRO A 13 22.34 38.64 60.25
CA PRO A 13 21.66 37.36 60.40
C PRO A 13 20.39 37.21 59.53
N VAL A 14 19.60 38.29 59.39
CA VAL A 14 18.40 38.28 58.54
C VAL A 14 18.74 38.11 57.05
N VAL A 15 19.78 38.82 56.59
CA VAL A 15 20.27 38.64 55.19
C VAL A 15 20.85 37.25 55.00
N TYR A 16 21.54 36.68 55.98
CA TYR A 16 22.08 35.33 55.93
C TYR A 16 20.98 34.28 55.95
N LEU A 17 19.96 34.45 56.77
CA LEU A 17 18.77 33.60 56.77
C LEU A 17 17.98 33.68 55.44
N ALA A 18 17.80 34.90 54.92
CA ALA A 18 17.16 35.09 53.62
C ALA A 18 17.96 34.46 52.48
N ALA A 19 19.28 34.52 52.49
CA ALA A 19 20.18 33.87 51.56
C ALA A 19 20.11 32.33 51.69
N ILE A 20 20.08 31.79 52.89
CA ILE A 20 19.92 30.35 53.15
C ILE A 20 18.55 29.87 52.72
N PHE A 21 17.47 30.60 53.03
CA PHE A 21 16.13 30.27 52.56
C PHE A 21 16.03 30.38 51.02
N GLY A 22 16.67 31.38 50.41
CA GLY A 22 16.75 31.50 48.95
C GLY A 22 17.51 30.35 48.32
N LEU A 23 18.64 29.94 48.90
CA LEU A 23 19.40 28.76 48.44
C LEU A 23 18.63 27.44 48.65
N LEU A 24 17.98 27.27 49.79
CA LEU A 24 17.11 26.11 50.05
C LEU A 24 15.91 26.10 49.10
N PHE A 25 15.27 27.25 48.88
CA PHE A 25 14.17 27.36 47.91
C PHE A 25 14.64 27.00 46.49
N LEU A 26 15.81 27.50 46.06
CA LEU A 26 16.41 27.12 44.76
C LEU A 26 16.80 25.64 44.72
N GLN A 27 17.24 25.05 45.82
CA GLN A 27 17.65 23.66 45.91
C GLN A 27 16.46 22.70 45.95
N PHE A 28 15.32 23.10 46.54
CA PHE A 28 14.11 22.30 46.67
C PHE A 28 12.99 22.68 45.66
N SER A 29 13.16 23.76 44.87
CA SER A 29 12.25 24.14 43.79
C SER A 29 12.56 23.41 42.46
N GLY A 30 13.54 22.49 42.45
CA GLY A 30 13.85 21.66 41.31
C GLY A 30 12.67 20.74 40.98
N THR A 31 12.21 20.76 39.74
CA THR A 31 11.25 19.79 39.24
C THR A 31 11.90 18.39 39.27
N LEU A 32 11.26 17.43 39.94
CA LEU A 32 11.68 16.03 39.90
C LEU A 32 11.56 15.47 38.48
N THR A 33 12.61 14.82 38.02
CA THR A 33 12.62 14.20 36.70
C THR A 33 12.95 12.71 36.81
N VAL A 34 12.24 11.91 36.06
CA VAL A 34 12.54 10.49 35.86
C VAL A 34 13.26 10.31 34.53
N ARG A 35 14.28 9.46 34.49
CA ARG A 35 15.02 9.12 33.26
C ARG A 35 14.97 7.63 33.02
N ARG A 36 14.69 7.24 31.79
CA ARG A 36 14.66 5.85 31.31
C ARG A 36 15.31 5.77 29.93
N SER A 37 15.78 4.60 29.56
CA SER A 37 16.29 4.33 28.20
C SER A 37 15.78 2.99 27.70
N ILE A 38 15.43 2.95 26.41
CA ILE A 38 15.01 1.76 25.66
C ILE A 38 15.92 1.69 24.43
N GLY A 39 16.96 0.84 24.48
CA GLY A 39 18.02 0.89 23.46
C GLY A 39 18.62 2.29 23.35
N ASN A 40 18.57 2.88 22.15
CA ASN A 40 19.06 4.23 21.87
C ASN A 40 18.04 5.34 22.17
N LEU A 41 16.80 5.02 22.51
CA LEU A 41 15.78 5.98 22.89
C LEU A 41 15.99 6.39 24.35
N ARG A 42 16.06 7.70 24.59
CA ARG A 42 16.20 8.29 25.94
C ARG A 42 14.91 9.04 26.28
N PHE A 43 14.30 8.65 27.38
CA PHE A 43 13.12 9.32 27.93
C PHE A 43 13.47 10.09 29.19
N THR A 44 12.97 11.32 29.29
CA THR A 44 13.01 12.15 30.49
C THR A 44 11.60 12.67 30.76
N GLY A 45 10.97 12.20 31.85
CA GLY A 45 9.67 12.68 32.31
C GLY A 45 9.83 13.72 33.43
N THR A 46 9.08 14.81 33.33
CA THR A 46 8.96 15.79 34.44
C THR A 46 7.79 15.37 35.30
N LEU A 47 8.06 15.01 36.57
CA LEU A 47 7.04 14.51 37.49
C LEU A 47 6.15 15.63 38.02
N ILE A 48 4.94 15.28 38.44
CA ILE A 48 4.04 16.19 39.15
C ILE A 48 4.65 16.53 40.49
N SER A 49 4.46 17.76 40.94
CA SER A 49 4.98 18.26 42.24
C SER A 49 4.48 17.38 43.39
N GLY A 50 5.40 16.81 44.17
CA GLY A 50 5.10 15.92 45.30
C GLY A 50 5.03 14.42 44.95
N ALA A 51 5.21 14.03 43.67
CA ALA A 51 5.34 12.65 43.28
C ALA A 51 6.73 12.09 43.61
N ASP A 52 6.83 10.80 43.85
CA ASP A 52 8.10 10.09 44.01
C ASP A 52 8.62 9.58 42.63
N GLU A 53 9.86 9.06 42.60
CA GLU A 53 10.48 8.54 41.39
C GLU A 53 9.80 7.30 40.81
N THR A 54 8.86 6.70 41.52
CA THR A 54 8.08 5.53 41.06
C THR A 54 6.77 5.95 40.39
N SER A 55 6.40 7.23 40.49
CA SER A 55 5.20 7.77 39.87
C SER A 55 5.33 7.78 38.35
N GLN A 56 4.27 7.32 37.68
CA GLN A 56 4.13 7.42 36.22
C GLN A 56 3.45 8.73 35.78
N GLN A 57 3.00 9.57 36.69
CA GLN A 57 2.33 10.84 36.40
C GLN A 57 3.34 11.94 36.08
N ILE A 58 3.17 12.59 34.94
CA ILE A 58 4.09 13.58 34.39
C ILE A 58 3.36 14.86 33.96
N THR A 59 4.08 15.97 34.00
CA THR A 59 3.68 17.26 33.41
C THR A 59 4.48 17.61 32.16
N GLY A 60 5.51 16.85 31.85
CA GLY A 60 6.33 17.00 30.65
C GLY A 60 7.02 15.69 30.27
N ALA A 61 7.25 15.51 29.00
CA ALA A 61 7.95 14.36 28.42
C ALA A 61 8.95 14.84 27.36
N ARG A 62 10.18 14.34 27.44
CA ARG A 62 11.24 14.58 26.47
C ARG A 62 11.80 13.24 26.02
N ILE A 63 11.69 12.96 24.73
CA ILE A 63 12.10 11.71 24.07
C ILE A 63 13.19 12.06 23.06
N GLU A 64 14.37 11.50 23.23
CA GLU A 64 15.53 11.73 22.37
C GLU A 64 15.91 10.44 21.66
N TYR A 65 16.14 10.53 20.36
CA TYR A 65 16.61 9.41 19.55
C TYR A 65 17.46 9.92 18.38
N GLN A 66 18.71 9.49 18.30
CA GLN A 66 19.62 9.70 17.14
C GLN A 66 19.52 11.10 16.49
N GLY A 67 19.71 12.15 17.30
CA GLY A 67 19.73 13.55 16.83
C GLY A 67 18.37 14.24 16.74
N ILE A 68 17.26 13.57 17.05
CA ILE A 68 15.93 14.20 17.15
C ILE A 68 15.40 14.16 18.58
N VAL A 69 14.52 15.10 18.89
CA VAL A 69 13.89 15.26 20.20
C VAL A 69 12.41 15.54 20.01
N PHE A 70 11.56 14.69 20.57
CA PHE A 70 10.14 14.99 20.76
C PHE A 70 9.96 15.55 22.18
N GLN A 71 9.33 16.70 22.32
CA GLN A 71 9.14 17.34 23.59
C GLN A 71 7.68 17.73 23.77
N PHE A 72 7.08 17.29 24.88
CA PHE A 72 5.71 17.60 25.24
C PHE A 72 5.72 18.33 26.60
N SER A 73 5.15 19.53 26.64
CA SER A 73 5.04 20.35 27.82
C SER A 73 3.89 21.35 27.68
N GLU A 74 3.67 22.19 28.67
CA GLU A 74 2.71 23.30 28.56
C GLU A 74 3.12 24.31 27.48
N GLU A 75 4.42 24.48 27.22
CA GLU A 75 4.97 25.36 26.19
C GLU A 75 4.91 24.71 24.81
N ASP A 76 5.21 23.40 24.72
CA ASP A 76 5.23 22.61 23.53
C ASP A 76 4.16 21.47 23.62
N PRO A 77 2.85 21.77 23.60
CA PRO A 77 1.81 20.75 23.67
C PRO A 77 1.68 19.96 22.36
N LEU A 78 1.17 18.75 22.45
CA LEU A 78 0.56 18.10 21.27
C LEU A 78 -0.70 18.88 20.91
N VAL A 79 -0.88 19.25 19.63
CA VAL A 79 -2.02 20.09 19.21
C VAL A 79 -2.84 19.39 18.14
N LEU A 80 -4.14 19.38 18.35
CA LEU A 80 -5.12 19.03 17.34
C LEU A 80 -5.73 20.30 16.77
N ALA A 81 -5.52 20.55 15.49
CA ALA A 81 -6.13 21.65 14.75
C ALA A 81 -7.25 21.12 13.86
N ASN A 82 -8.46 21.68 13.98
CA ASN A 82 -9.54 21.38 13.05
C ASN A 82 -9.50 22.30 11.82
N ASP A 83 -10.33 22.02 10.79
CA ASP A 83 -10.40 22.82 9.57
C ASP A 83 -11.01 24.22 9.80
N GLU A 84 -11.66 24.45 10.95
CA GLU A 84 -12.22 25.73 11.36
C GLU A 84 -11.19 26.63 12.10
N GLY A 85 -9.95 26.15 12.27
CA GLY A 85 -8.87 26.89 12.93
C GLY A 85 -8.96 26.89 14.46
N GLN A 86 -9.68 25.95 15.06
CA GLN A 86 -9.69 25.75 16.51
C GLN A 86 -8.62 24.75 16.89
N ASP A 87 -7.75 25.13 17.83
CA ASP A 87 -6.65 24.33 18.32
C ASP A 87 -6.99 23.76 19.70
N THR A 88 -6.94 22.43 19.83
CA THR A 88 -7.01 21.73 21.12
C THR A 88 -5.61 21.35 21.55
N ARG A 89 -5.18 21.86 22.72
CA ARG A 89 -3.87 21.58 23.31
C ARG A 89 -3.98 20.38 24.23
N LEU A 90 -3.15 19.37 23.98
CA LEU A 90 -3.11 18.13 24.74
C LEU A 90 -1.80 18.09 25.54
N LEU A 91 -1.92 17.95 26.86
CA LEU A 91 -0.79 17.90 27.76
C LEU A 91 -0.52 16.47 28.22
N PRO A 92 0.75 16.07 28.38
CA PRO A 92 1.09 14.74 28.87
C PRO A 92 0.62 14.58 30.32
N GLN A 93 0.05 13.40 30.63
CA GLN A 93 -0.47 13.08 31.97
C GLN A 93 0.27 11.94 32.63
N TYR A 94 0.55 10.88 31.91
CA TYR A 94 1.30 9.73 32.41
C TYR A 94 2.01 9.01 31.29
N TYR A 95 2.91 8.09 31.65
CA TYR A 95 3.66 7.28 30.70
C TYR A 95 3.68 5.83 31.14
N GLU A 96 3.85 4.94 30.16
CA GLU A 96 4.10 3.51 30.34
C GLU A 96 5.33 3.10 29.53
N ILE A 97 6.11 2.17 30.07
CA ILE A 97 7.27 1.61 29.37
C ILE A 97 7.12 0.10 29.35
N GLU A 98 7.18 -0.46 28.17
CA GLU A 98 7.31 -1.89 27.90
C GLU A 98 8.68 -2.19 27.29
N GLU A 99 8.98 -3.45 26.98
CA GLU A 99 10.32 -3.90 26.61
C GLU A 99 11.01 -3.07 25.51
N ASN A 100 10.29 -2.72 24.44
CA ASN A 100 10.82 -1.95 23.30
C ASN A 100 10.01 -0.69 22.99
N GLU A 101 9.07 -0.29 23.84
CA GLU A 101 8.20 0.84 23.56
C GLU A 101 7.96 1.73 24.78
N LEU A 102 7.76 3.00 24.49
CA LEU A 102 7.31 4.04 25.42
C LEU A 102 5.97 4.55 24.94
N ARG A 103 4.98 4.58 25.82
CA ARG A 103 3.67 5.20 25.60
C ARG A 103 3.55 6.46 26.45
N VAL A 104 3.17 7.56 25.83
CA VAL A 104 2.86 8.82 26.52
C VAL A 104 1.39 9.13 26.32
N PHE A 105 0.64 9.24 27.41
CA PHE A 105 -0.79 9.49 27.42
C PHE A 105 -1.09 10.96 27.70
N PHE A 106 -2.09 11.50 27.03
CA PHE A 106 -2.46 12.91 27.05
C PHE A 106 -3.82 13.15 27.73
N SER A 107 -4.16 14.43 27.89
CA SER A 107 -5.33 14.89 28.65
C SER A 107 -6.70 14.48 28.09
N ASP A 108 -6.76 13.99 26.85
CA ASP A 108 -7.95 13.47 26.20
C ASP A 108 -7.95 11.94 26.09
N GLU A 109 -7.06 11.26 26.84
CA GLU A 109 -6.83 9.82 26.78
C GLU A 109 -6.18 9.34 25.46
N SER A 110 -5.81 10.25 24.57
CA SER A 110 -4.99 9.91 23.40
C SER A 110 -3.59 9.50 23.81
N MET A 111 -2.89 8.82 22.92
CA MET A 111 -1.58 8.27 23.18
C MET A 111 -0.64 8.52 22.00
N VAL A 112 0.63 8.78 22.29
CA VAL A 112 1.72 8.66 21.31
C VAL A 112 2.66 7.56 21.76
N ARG A 113 2.76 6.52 20.96
CA ARG A 113 3.65 5.37 21.17
C ARG A 113 4.96 5.58 20.41
N PHE A 114 6.06 5.39 21.07
CA PHE A 114 7.42 5.39 20.53
C PHE A 114 7.98 3.98 20.63
N GLU A 115 8.20 3.33 19.53
CA GLU A 115 8.68 1.96 19.44
C GLU A 115 10.06 1.93 18.76
N VAL A 116 11.03 1.27 19.39
CA VAL A 116 12.33 1.00 18.77
C VAL A 116 12.23 -0.37 18.11
N ALA A 117 12.08 -0.37 16.77
CA ALA A 117 12.00 -1.60 16.00
C ALA A 117 13.33 -2.38 16.04
N SER A 118 13.24 -3.70 16.11
CA SER A 118 14.41 -4.61 16.15
C SER A 118 15.00 -4.86 14.75
N THR A 119 15.04 -3.84 13.90
CA THR A 119 15.70 -3.84 12.59
C THR A 119 17.21 -3.63 12.75
N ASP A 120 18.00 -3.91 11.72
CA ASP A 120 19.42 -3.62 11.68
C ASP A 120 19.72 -2.69 10.49
N PRO A 121 20.03 -1.41 10.72
CA PRO A 121 20.09 -0.69 12.01
C PRO A 121 18.71 -0.48 12.66
N PRO A 122 18.64 -0.28 14.00
CA PRO A 122 17.38 -0.01 14.70
C PRO A 122 16.71 1.29 14.23
N GLU A 123 15.39 1.28 14.15
CA GLU A 123 14.56 2.41 13.73
C GLU A 123 13.62 2.87 14.82
N LEU A 124 13.21 4.14 14.77
CA LEU A 124 12.18 4.67 15.65
C LEU A 124 10.85 4.78 14.88
N HIS A 125 9.83 4.14 15.39
CA HIS A 125 8.45 4.29 14.92
C HIS A 125 7.66 5.10 15.94
N VAL A 126 6.99 6.14 15.48
CA VAL A 126 6.12 7.00 16.30
C VAL A 126 4.69 6.85 15.82
N PHE A 127 3.82 6.37 16.71
CA PHE A 127 2.41 6.11 16.42
C PHE A 127 1.52 7.02 17.27
N PRO A 128 1.04 8.15 16.73
CA PRO A 128 -0.06 8.86 17.35
C PRO A 128 -1.33 8.03 17.25
N THR A 129 -1.94 7.75 18.39
CA THR A 129 -3.20 6.97 18.46
C THR A 129 -4.32 7.89 18.90
N PRO A 130 -5.24 8.24 18.00
CA PRO A 130 -6.35 9.13 18.28
C PRO A 130 -7.41 8.47 19.17
N THR A 131 -8.16 9.30 19.87
CA THR A 131 -9.42 8.91 20.50
C THR A 131 -10.60 9.19 19.55
N ASN A 132 -11.81 8.70 19.92
CA ASN A 132 -13.04 9.01 19.18
C ASN A 132 -13.41 10.51 19.17
N GLN A 133 -12.73 11.33 19.96
CA GLN A 133 -12.94 12.78 20.04
C GLN A 133 -12.11 13.54 19.01
N TRP A 134 -11.17 12.88 18.34
CA TRP A 134 -10.36 13.54 17.32
C TRP A 134 -11.22 13.85 16.08
N PRO A 135 -11.05 15.04 15.49
CA PRO A 135 -11.79 15.41 14.29
C PRO A 135 -11.43 14.46 13.15
N ARG A 136 -12.44 14.05 12.37
CA ARG A 136 -12.24 13.19 11.19
C ARG A 136 -11.39 13.87 10.10
N PHE A 137 -11.43 15.19 10.07
CA PHE A 137 -10.61 16.03 9.21
C PHE A 137 -9.91 17.05 10.11
N GLY A 138 -8.64 17.28 9.84
CA GLY A 138 -7.83 18.18 10.67
C GLY A 138 -6.36 17.82 10.57
N ARG A 139 -5.60 18.41 11.47
CA ARG A 139 -4.14 18.23 11.51
C ARG A 139 -3.68 17.96 12.94
N LEU A 140 -2.76 17.01 13.07
CA LEU A 140 -2.00 16.77 14.29
C LEU A 140 -0.68 17.54 14.18
N LEU A 141 -0.38 18.40 15.14
CA LEU A 141 0.88 19.10 15.25
C LEU A 141 1.71 18.40 16.33
N LEU A 142 2.65 17.57 15.89
CA LEU A 142 3.56 16.80 16.75
C LEU A 142 4.84 17.62 16.98
N PRO A 143 5.11 18.07 18.21
CA PRO A 143 6.31 18.86 18.48
C PRO A 143 7.57 18.00 18.35
N TYR A 144 8.55 18.48 17.55
CA TYR A 144 9.86 17.86 17.42
C TYR A 144 10.94 18.93 17.28
N ARG A 145 12.16 18.58 17.60
CA ARG A 145 13.34 19.43 17.41
C ARG A 145 14.52 18.58 16.98
N VAL A 146 15.40 19.19 16.21
CA VAL A 146 16.72 18.60 15.91
C VAL A 146 17.64 18.97 17.07
N ALA A 147 18.38 17.99 17.58
CA ALA A 147 19.34 18.22 18.67
C ALA A 147 20.42 19.23 18.25
N PRO A 148 20.96 20.03 19.16
CA PRO A 148 22.00 21.02 18.81
C PRO A 148 23.28 20.42 18.17
N THR A 149 23.48 19.12 18.37
CA THR A 149 24.61 18.33 17.80
C THR A 149 24.30 17.72 16.46
N ALA A 150 23.10 17.92 15.93
CA ALA A 150 22.65 17.39 14.65
C ALA A 150 22.28 18.51 13.68
N HIS A 151 22.33 18.21 12.38
CA HIS A 151 21.96 19.14 11.31
C HIS A 151 20.81 18.57 10.48
N ALA A 152 19.77 19.37 10.28
CA ALA A 152 18.65 18.99 9.43
C ALA A 152 18.70 19.72 8.08
N SER A 153 18.40 18.99 7.02
CA SER A 153 18.24 19.53 5.68
C SER A 153 17.02 18.91 5.00
N ALA A 154 16.35 19.67 4.11
CA ALA A 154 15.35 19.09 3.24
C ALA A 154 16.06 18.25 2.17
N VAL A 155 15.53 17.04 1.88
CA VAL A 155 16.05 16.20 0.79
C VAL A 155 15.85 16.91 -0.55
N ASN A 156 14.69 17.52 -0.75
CA ASN A 156 14.38 18.37 -1.88
C ASN A 156 13.93 19.75 -1.37
N PRO A 157 14.69 20.83 -1.60
CA PRO A 157 14.29 22.18 -1.19
C PRO A 157 12.94 22.66 -1.75
N ALA A 158 12.51 22.11 -2.90
CA ALA A 158 11.23 22.42 -3.51
C ALA A 158 10.05 21.61 -2.91
N SER A 159 10.34 20.54 -2.17
CA SER A 159 9.34 19.70 -1.51
C SER A 159 9.73 19.45 -0.04
N PRO A 160 9.20 20.22 0.91
CA PRO A 160 9.55 20.11 2.33
C PRO A 160 8.94 18.86 3.02
N GLU A 161 8.44 17.91 2.26
CA GLU A 161 7.76 16.71 2.77
C GLU A 161 8.75 15.64 3.29
N THR A 162 10.03 15.75 2.97
CA THR A 162 11.05 14.81 3.42
C THR A 162 12.24 15.55 4.00
N GLN A 163 12.62 15.18 5.21
CA GLN A 163 13.72 15.79 5.94
C GLN A 163 14.78 14.75 6.29
N THR A 164 16.07 15.11 6.07
CA THR A 164 17.23 14.36 6.57
C THR A 164 17.83 15.04 7.79
N VAL A 165 18.41 14.24 8.66
CA VAL A 165 19.12 14.69 9.87
C VAL A 165 20.49 14.03 9.91
N GLU A 166 21.55 14.82 9.93
CA GLU A 166 22.90 14.34 10.14
C GLU A 166 23.24 14.36 11.62
N PHE A 167 23.61 13.20 12.15
CA PHE A 167 23.99 13.02 13.55
C PHE A 167 25.14 11.99 13.66
N GLU A 168 26.24 12.34 14.37
CA GLU A 168 27.40 11.48 14.60
C GLU A 168 27.95 10.82 13.31
N GLN A 169 28.06 11.61 12.23
CA GLN A 169 28.54 11.18 10.89
C GLN A 169 27.64 10.14 10.19
N ARG A 170 26.37 10.05 10.60
CA ARG A 170 25.36 9.24 9.96
C ARG A 170 24.19 10.10 9.54
N SER A 171 23.59 9.75 8.43
CA SER A 171 22.37 10.42 7.95
C SER A 171 21.16 9.59 8.30
N TYR A 172 20.12 10.27 8.76
CA TYR A 172 18.82 9.70 9.08
C TYR A 172 17.75 10.40 8.26
N PHE A 173 16.63 9.74 8.03
CA PHE A 173 15.52 10.33 7.31
C PHE A 173 14.18 10.04 8.00
N PHE A 174 13.22 10.95 7.76
CA PHE A 174 11.83 10.73 8.13
C PHE A 174 11.04 10.15 6.96
N SER A 175 10.27 9.09 7.24
CA SER A 175 9.14 8.67 6.41
C SER A 175 7.85 9.04 7.15
N THR A 176 6.99 9.81 6.52
CA THR A 176 5.81 10.39 7.18
C THR A 176 4.55 10.11 6.37
N PRO A 177 3.35 10.17 6.99
CA PRO A 177 2.09 10.09 6.26
C PRO A 177 2.02 11.12 5.11
N PRO A 178 1.32 10.82 4.01
CA PRO A 178 1.19 11.74 2.88
C PRO A 178 0.71 13.13 3.31
N ARG A 179 1.24 14.17 2.68
CA ARG A 179 0.96 15.60 2.97
C ARG A 179 1.39 16.07 4.36
N THR A 180 2.24 15.32 5.05
CA THR A 180 2.91 15.81 6.26
C THR A 180 3.88 16.90 5.87
N THR A 181 3.90 17.99 6.62
CA THR A 181 4.85 19.10 6.42
C THR A 181 5.70 19.32 7.65
N PHE A 182 6.95 19.73 7.42
CA PHE A 182 7.92 20.04 8.48
C PHE A 182 7.96 21.57 8.71
N ASP A 183 7.37 22.04 9.77
CA ASP A 183 7.52 23.43 10.21
C ASP A 183 8.75 23.54 11.10
N GLN A 184 9.90 23.77 10.50
CA GLN A 184 11.17 23.92 11.22
C GLN A 184 11.20 25.16 12.11
N ALA A 185 10.47 26.23 11.73
CA ALA A 185 10.45 27.48 12.50
C ALA A 185 9.71 27.31 13.82
N GLN A 186 8.64 26.54 13.83
CA GLN A 186 7.85 26.23 15.02
C GLN A 186 8.26 24.89 15.68
N GLY A 187 9.13 24.12 15.04
CA GLY A 187 9.55 22.80 15.54
C GLY A 187 8.39 21.80 15.58
N ARG A 188 7.64 21.65 14.49
CA ARG A 188 6.44 20.80 14.44
C ARG A 188 6.37 19.98 13.16
N LEU A 189 5.98 18.72 13.32
CA LEU A 189 5.46 17.89 12.24
C LEU A 189 3.94 18.12 12.16
N ILE A 190 3.44 18.51 11.00
CA ILE A 190 2.02 18.75 10.75
C ILE A 190 1.48 17.57 9.95
N ILE A 191 0.79 16.66 10.62
CA ILE A 191 0.29 15.39 10.07
C ILE A 191 -1.21 15.51 9.79
N PRO A 192 -1.67 15.31 8.54
CA PRO A 192 -3.10 15.28 8.23
C PRO A 192 -3.79 14.08 8.89
N LEU A 193 -4.93 14.32 9.57
CA LEU A 193 -5.73 13.25 10.22
C LEU A 193 -6.57 12.45 9.24
N SER A 194 -6.60 12.83 7.98
CA SER A 194 -7.34 12.12 6.91
C SER A 194 -6.60 10.90 6.34
N SER A 195 -5.35 10.66 6.73
CA SER A 195 -4.58 9.50 6.29
C SER A 195 -4.97 8.23 7.03
N SER A 196 -4.93 7.10 6.35
CA SER A 196 -5.23 5.77 6.92
C SER A 196 -4.20 5.31 7.96
N SER A 197 -2.99 5.86 7.90
CA SER A 197 -1.92 5.66 8.90
C SER A 197 -1.33 7.00 9.28
N GLN A 198 -1.02 7.15 10.57
CA GLN A 198 -0.38 8.35 11.12
C GLN A 198 1.04 8.03 11.63
N MET A 199 1.57 6.87 11.27
CA MET A 199 2.91 6.45 11.67
C MET A 199 3.97 7.35 11.06
N VAL A 200 4.88 7.82 11.89
CA VAL A 200 6.13 8.50 11.50
C VAL A 200 7.28 7.54 11.76
N ARG A 201 8.03 7.20 10.75
CA ARG A 201 9.24 6.36 10.82
C ARG A 201 10.48 7.26 10.76
N TYR A 202 11.46 7.01 11.58
CA TYR A 202 12.75 7.68 11.55
C TYR A 202 13.87 6.64 11.57
N ALA A 203 14.59 6.53 10.46
CA ALA A 203 15.54 5.48 10.18
C ALA A 203 16.90 6.01 9.72
N GLN A 204 17.96 5.23 9.92
CA GLN A 204 19.27 5.53 9.36
C GLN A 204 19.22 5.38 7.81
N MET A 205 19.84 6.31 7.12
CA MET A 205 19.97 6.27 5.66
C MET A 205 21.12 5.34 5.27
N SER A 206 20.87 4.38 4.39
CA SER A 206 21.92 3.57 3.79
C SER A 206 22.77 4.38 2.79
N GLU A 207 23.99 3.92 2.51
CA GLU A 207 24.84 4.54 1.50
C GLU A 207 24.19 4.46 0.11
N GLU A 208 23.56 3.34 -0.20
CA GLU A 208 22.82 3.11 -1.45
C GLU A 208 21.66 4.10 -1.58
N ARG A 209 20.91 4.31 -0.50
CA ARG A 209 19.82 5.28 -0.48
C ARG A 209 20.32 6.71 -0.68
N ALA A 210 21.44 7.10 -0.06
CA ALA A 210 22.03 8.42 -0.25
C ALA A 210 22.44 8.65 -1.72
N ASN A 211 23.06 7.64 -2.37
CA ASN A 211 23.43 7.69 -3.79
C ASN A 211 22.19 7.82 -4.69
N VAL A 212 21.11 7.09 -4.39
CA VAL A 212 19.86 7.19 -5.15
C VAL A 212 19.19 8.57 -4.95
N ILE A 213 19.24 9.13 -3.74
CA ILE A 213 18.78 10.49 -3.47
C ILE A 213 19.56 11.51 -4.31
N GLU A 214 20.87 11.43 -4.33
CA GLU A 214 21.71 12.32 -5.11
C GLU A 214 21.38 12.22 -6.61
N ALA A 215 21.23 11.01 -7.13
CA ALA A 215 20.85 10.78 -8.52
C ALA A 215 19.44 11.32 -8.85
N ALA A 216 18.47 11.15 -7.95
CA ALA A 216 17.08 11.55 -8.18
C ALA A 216 16.83 13.06 -7.97
N PHE A 217 17.51 13.69 -7.01
CA PHE A 217 17.25 15.08 -6.58
C PHE A 217 18.43 16.04 -6.82
N GLY A 218 19.61 15.54 -7.11
CA GLY A 218 20.79 16.37 -7.43
C GLY A 218 20.58 17.25 -8.68
N ASN A 219 19.59 16.88 -9.51
CA ASN A 219 19.11 17.67 -10.63
C ASN A 219 17.58 17.87 -10.50
N ASN A 220 17.14 19.09 -10.15
CA ASN A 220 15.73 19.45 -9.92
C ASN A 220 14.77 19.15 -11.11
N GLN A 221 15.30 18.79 -12.28
CA GLN A 221 14.50 18.44 -13.46
C GLN A 221 13.88 17.03 -13.40
N ARG A 222 14.17 16.25 -12.35
CA ARG A 222 13.75 14.83 -12.24
C ARG A 222 12.63 14.58 -11.26
N GLU A 223 12.13 15.61 -10.60
CA GLU A 223 10.95 15.47 -9.76
C GLU A 223 9.71 15.32 -10.65
N VAL A 224 9.09 14.13 -10.58
CA VAL A 224 7.86 13.84 -11.30
C VAL A 224 6.66 14.13 -10.40
N SER A 225 5.86 15.14 -10.78
CA SER A 225 4.61 15.42 -10.07
C SER A 225 3.62 14.27 -10.19
N THR A 226 2.68 14.17 -9.23
CA THR A 226 1.59 13.17 -9.30
C THR A 226 0.77 13.32 -10.59
N ALA A 227 0.50 14.56 -11.01
CA ALA A 227 -0.25 14.83 -12.24
C ALA A 227 0.50 14.37 -13.49
N ALA A 228 1.80 14.66 -13.60
CA ALA A 228 2.61 14.20 -14.74
C ALA A 228 2.69 12.68 -14.83
N TYR A 229 2.84 12.02 -13.68
CA TYR A 229 2.82 10.56 -13.58
C TYR A 229 1.48 9.97 -14.05
N GLN A 230 0.36 10.50 -13.54
CA GLN A 230 -0.96 10.01 -13.91
C GLN A 230 -1.27 10.28 -15.38
N ASN A 231 -0.96 11.46 -15.90
CA ASN A 231 -1.18 11.79 -17.32
C ASN A 231 -0.42 10.84 -18.25
N ALA A 232 0.81 10.45 -17.92
CA ALA A 232 1.57 9.51 -18.74
C ALA A 232 0.96 8.11 -18.75
N ILE A 233 0.44 7.66 -17.61
CA ILE A 233 -0.30 6.39 -17.51
C ILE A 233 -1.58 6.47 -18.34
N ASP A 234 -2.36 7.53 -18.19
CA ASP A 234 -3.63 7.72 -18.91
C ASP A 234 -3.40 7.76 -20.42
N GLU A 235 -2.36 8.45 -20.89
CA GLU A 235 -1.96 8.49 -22.31
C GLU A 235 -1.56 7.12 -22.85
N TYR A 236 -0.81 6.35 -22.04
CA TYR A 236 -0.42 4.99 -22.41
C TYR A 236 -1.62 4.05 -22.51
N LEU A 237 -2.54 4.11 -21.53
CA LEU A 237 -3.77 3.31 -21.55
C LEU A 237 -4.73 3.75 -22.67
N GLU A 238 -4.77 5.04 -23.01
CA GLU A 238 -5.53 5.55 -24.16
C GLU A 238 -5.00 4.97 -25.47
N THR A 239 -3.66 4.97 -25.66
CA THR A 239 -3.01 4.32 -26.80
C THR A 239 -3.38 2.83 -26.89
N GLY A 240 -3.44 2.14 -25.74
CA GLY A 240 -3.93 0.76 -25.65
C GLY A 240 -5.35 0.63 -26.20
N TYR A 241 -6.28 1.42 -25.68
CA TYR A 241 -7.69 1.39 -26.08
C TYR A 241 -7.88 1.64 -27.58
N GLU A 242 -7.26 2.70 -28.12
CA GLU A 242 -7.36 3.04 -29.54
C GLU A 242 -6.82 1.93 -30.45
N THR A 243 -5.71 1.33 -30.07
CA THR A 243 -5.05 0.29 -30.88
C THR A 243 -5.74 -1.06 -30.77
N TRP A 244 -6.31 -1.41 -29.60
CA TRP A 244 -7.06 -2.67 -29.41
C TRP A 244 -8.35 -2.75 -30.23
N GLY A 245 -9.04 -1.65 -30.43
CA GLY A 245 -10.24 -1.61 -31.28
C GLY A 245 -9.96 -1.27 -32.73
N GLY A 246 -8.74 -0.78 -33.04
CA GLY A 246 -8.34 -0.21 -34.33
C GLY A 246 -7.16 -0.93 -34.98
N ALA A 247 -5.98 -0.33 -34.95
CA ALA A 247 -4.82 -0.71 -35.76
C ALA A 247 -4.31 -2.14 -35.50
N ARG A 248 -4.46 -2.67 -34.28
CA ARG A 248 -4.02 -4.02 -33.92
C ARG A 248 -5.09 -5.10 -34.17
N PHE A 249 -6.35 -4.73 -34.29
CA PHE A 249 -7.46 -5.68 -34.40
C PHE A 249 -7.79 -6.07 -35.82
N ASN A 250 -7.81 -7.38 -36.10
CA ASN A 250 -8.32 -7.93 -37.35
C ASN A 250 -9.74 -8.48 -37.15
N GLY A 251 -10.75 -7.70 -37.55
CA GLY A 251 -12.15 -8.11 -37.41
C GLY A 251 -12.57 -9.35 -38.27
N GLY A 252 -11.80 -9.72 -39.30
CA GLY A 252 -12.07 -10.88 -40.11
C GLY A 252 -11.66 -12.19 -39.42
N SER A 253 -10.55 -12.19 -38.70
CA SER A 253 -10.06 -13.36 -37.96
C SER A 253 -10.40 -13.30 -36.47
N GLY A 254 -10.81 -12.13 -35.91
CA GLY A 254 -11.04 -11.95 -34.47
C GLY A 254 -9.75 -11.99 -33.64
N THR A 255 -8.62 -11.60 -34.23
CA THR A 255 -7.29 -11.68 -33.60
C THR A 255 -6.63 -10.32 -33.51
N TRP A 256 -5.64 -10.19 -32.62
CA TRP A 256 -4.80 -9.00 -32.47
C TRP A 256 -3.39 -9.25 -33.00
N ASP A 257 -2.81 -8.21 -33.60
CA ASP A 257 -1.39 -8.16 -33.90
C ASP A 257 -0.60 -8.10 -32.58
N MET A 258 0.32 -9.03 -32.42
CA MET A 258 1.20 -9.15 -31.25
C MET A 258 2.65 -8.73 -31.59
N ARG A 259 2.86 -8.05 -32.71
CA ARG A 259 4.12 -7.56 -33.28
C ARG A 259 5.16 -8.65 -33.56
N ASP A 260 5.76 -9.20 -32.50
CA ASP A 260 6.88 -10.15 -32.58
C ASP A 260 6.41 -11.62 -32.61
N GLN A 261 5.10 -11.84 -32.61
CA GLN A 261 4.44 -13.14 -32.60
C GLN A 261 3.34 -13.18 -33.66
N ALA A 262 2.91 -14.38 -34.02
CA ALA A 262 1.76 -14.51 -34.90
C ALA A 262 0.51 -13.86 -34.27
N PRO A 263 -0.35 -13.22 -35.08
CA PRO A 263 -1.62 -12.69 -34.59
C PRO A 263 -2.45 -13.77 -33.89
N ARG A 264 -2.98 -13.43 -32.73
CA ARG A 264 -3.77 -14.37 -31.91
C ARG A 264 -4.96 -13.69 -31.24
N PHE A 265 -5.95 -14.51 -30.86
CA PHE A 265 -6.98 -14.05 -29.93
C PHE A 265 -6.37 -13.79 -28.55
N SER A 266 -6.79 -12.71 -27.89
CA SER A 266 -6.42 -12.40 -26.50
C SER A 266 -7.66 -12.02 -25.71
N GLU A 267 -7.99 -12.83 -24.72
CA GLU A 267 -9.08 -12.55 -23.79
C GLU A 267 -8.79 -11.32 -22.93
N GLU A 268 -7.51 -11.09 -22.58
CA GLU A 268 -7.06 -9.94 -21.81
C GLU A 268 -7.35 -8.62 -22.55
N ILE A 269 -6.97 -8.55 -23.85
CA ILE A 269 -7.25 -7.38 -24.67
C ILE A 269 -8.77 -7.19 -24.83
N LEU A 270 -9.51 -8.25 -25.12
CA LEU A 270 -10.96 -8.21 -25.26
C LEU A 270 -11.61 -7.62 -24.01
N THR A 271 -11.21 -8.10 -22.84
CA THR A 271 -11.79 -7.66 -21.56
C THR A 271 -11.42 -6.22 -21.22
N ALA A 272 -10.15 -5.85 -21.40
CA ALA A 272 -9.67 -4.48 -21.19
C ALA A 272 -10.40 -3.51 -22.13
N TYR A 273 -10.53 -3.86 -23.40
CA TYR A 273 -11.23 -3.05 -24.39
C TYR A 273 -12.71 -2.85 -24.05
N LEU A 274 -13.43 -3.91 -23.63
CA LEU A 274 -14.83 -3.79 -23.20
C LEU A 274 -14.99 -2.93 -21.96
N ALA A 275 -14.11 -3.07 -20.98
CA ALA A 275 -14.13 -2.26 -19.77
C ALA A 275 -13.89 -0.77 -20.09
N GLU A 276 -12.91 -0.47 -20.95
CA GLU A 276 -12.62 0.89 -21.38
C GLU A 276 -13.73 1.49 -22.24
N ALA A 277 -14.31 0.72 -23.16
CA ALA A 277 -15.46 1.14 -23.96
C ALA A 277 -16.68 1.45 -23.08
N TRP A 278 -16.82 0.73 -21.97
CA TRP A 278 -17.88 1.01 -21.00
C TRP A 278 -17.66 2.36 -20.31
N ARG A 279 -16.47 2.62 -19.84
CA ARG A 279 -16.09 3.92 -19.21
C ARG A 279 -16.34 5.11 -20.15
N ARG A 280 -16.16 4.88 -21.47
CA ARG A 280 -16.33 5.90 -22.53
C ARG A 280 -17.74 5.97 -23.14
N ASN A 281 -18.70 5.16 -22.65
CA ASN A 281 -20.06 5.05 -23.22
C ASN A 281 -20.11 4.51 -24.67
N GLU A 282 -19.08 3.77 -25.11
CA GLU A 282 -18.97 3.17 -26.45
C GLU A 282 -19.24 1.66 -26.43
N TYR A 283 -19.66 1.13 -25.29
CA TYR A 283 -19.79 -0.30 -25.00
C TYR A 283 -20.57 -1.10 -26.05
N THR A 284 -21.69 -0.57 -26.56
CA THR A 284 -22.56 -1.32 -27.49
C THR A 284 -21.84 -1.69 -28.78
N THR A 285 -21.06 -0.76 -29.35
CA THR A 285 -20.28 -0.99 -30.58
C THR A 285 -19.14 -1.96 -30.30
N ALA A 286 -18.38 -1.72 -29.23
CA ALA A 286 -17.28 -2.57 -28.78
C ALA A 286 -17.75 -4.00 -28.48
N PHE A 287 -18.88 -4.15 -27.78
CA PHE A 287 -19.45 -5.45 -27.45
C PHE A 287 -19.79 -6.28 -28.71
N ASN A 288 -20.44 -5.67 -29.71
CA ASN A 288 -20.78 -6.37 -30.95
C ASN A 288 -19.53 -6.83 -31.73
N GLN A 289 -18.47 -6.05 -31.70
CA GLN A 289 -17.18 -6.36 -32.30
C GLN A 289 -16.50 -7.53 -31.56
N MET A 290 -16.39 -7.43 -30.24
CA MET A 290 -15.72 -8.41 -29.39
C MET A 290 -16.50 -9.72 -29.30
N ARG A 291 -17.83 -9.65 -29.32
CA ARG A 291 -18.66 -10.86 -29.40
C ARG A 291 -18.38 -11.69 -30.66
N ARG A 292 -18.23 -11.04 -31.82
CA ARG A 292 -17.84 -11.74 -33.06
C ARG A 292 -16.47 -12.37 -32.95
N ALA A 293 -15.48 -11.67 -32.35
CA ALA A 293 -14.16 -12.23 -32.11
C ALA A 293 -14.22 -13.48 -31.21
N ALA A 294 -14.97 -13.40 -30.12
CA ALA A 294 -15.18 -14.53 -29.20
C ALA A 294 -15.89 -15.72 -29.87
N ASP A 295 -16.88 -15.48 -30.74
CA ASP A 295 -17.59 -16.52 -31.48
C ASP A 295 -16.68 -17.26 -32.48
N LEU A 296 -15.60 -16.59 -32.97
CA LEU A 296 -14.57 -17.22 -33.82
C LEU A 296 -13.57 -18.05 -32.99
N HIS A 297 -13.42 -17.79 -31.71
CA HIS A 297 -12.44 -18.43 -30.81
C HIS A 297 -13.08 -18.95 -29.51
N PRO A 298 -14.16 -19.75 -29.56
CA PRO A 298 -14.94 -20.13 -28.39
C PRO A 298 -14.15 -20.92 -27.34
N GLU A 299 -13.10 -21.64 -27.75
CA GLU A 299 -12.22 -22.40 -26.85
C GLU A 299 -11.21 -21.53 -26.08
N GLN A 300 -10.98 -20.29 -26.53
CA GLN A 300 -10.07 -19.36 -25.93
C GLN A 300 -10.77 -18.33 -25.02
N VAL A 301 -12.10 -18.31 -25.02
CA VAL A 301 -12.91 -17.50 -24.10
C VAL A 301 -12.90 -18.14 -22.73
N GLY A 302 -12.43 -17.42 -21.71
CA GLY A 302 -12.29 -17.89 -20.33
C GLY A 302 -13.16 -17.14 -19.35
N LEU A 303 -12.82 -17.26 -18.07
CA LEU A 303 -13.53 -16.60 -16.99
C LEU A 303 -13.41 -15.07 -17.06
N LEU A 304 -12.29 -14.55 -17.57
CA LEU A 304 -11.98 -13.12 -17.57
C LEU A 304 -13.05 -12.29 -18.28
N SER A 305 -13.48 -12.72 -19.48
CA SER A 305 -14.49 -12.04 -20.29
C SER A 305 -15.93 -12.49 -20.03
N SER A 306 -16.13 -13.53 -19.22
CA SER A 306 -17.45 -14.13 -18.99
C SER A 306 -18.48 -13.18 -18.40
N VAL A 307 -18.04 -12.21 -17.60
CA VAL A 307 -18.89 -11.17 -17.00
C VAL A 307 -19.56 -10.27 -18.05
N PHE A 308 -18.98 -10.16 -19.25
CA PHE A 308 -19.54 -9.43 -20.39
C PHE A 308 -20.25 -10.35 -21.38
N LEU A 309 -19.64 -11.50 -21.69
CA LEU A 309 -20.06 -12.36 -22.79
C LEU A 309 -21.03 -13.46 -22.35
N GLY A 310 -21.08 -13.81 -21.07
CA GLY A 310 -21.78 -14.98 -20.58
C GLY A 310 -21.07 -16.30 -20.94
N ASN A 311 -21.84 -17.32 -21.29
CA ASN A 311 -21.36 -18.68 -21.54
C ASN A 311 -20.70 -19.31 -20.28
N LEU A 312 -21.32 -19.05 -19.13
CA LEU A 312 -20.72 -19.30 -17.81
C LEU A 312 -20.43 -20.77 -17.55
N ARG A 313 -21.32 -21.69 -17.91
CA ARG A 313 -21.13 -23.12 -17.59
C ARG A 313 -19.85 -23.70 -18.22
N PRO A 314 -19.69 -23.72 -19.57
CA PRO A 314 -18.46 -24.28 -20.15
C PRO A 314 -17.20 -23.51 -19.78
N VAL A 315 -17.32 -22.21 -19.52
CA VAL A 315 -16.19 -21.38 -19.04
C VAL A 315 -15.80 -21.79 -17.63
N THR A 316 -16.77 -22.01 -16.72
CA THR A 316 -16.51 -22.43 -15.34
C THR A 316 -15.86 -23.81 -15.27
N ASP A 317 -16.33 -24.78 -16.07
CA ASP A 317 -15.74 -26.12 -16.12
C ASP A 317 -14.26 -26.07 -16.53
N ARG A 318 -13.92 -25.27 -17.57
CA ARG A 318 -12.53 -25.07 -17.99
C ARG A 318 -11.69 -24.35 -16.94
N PHE A 319 -12.24 -23.32 -16.33
CA PHE A 319 -11.59 -22.54 -15.28
C PHE A 319 -11.22 -23.42 -14.08
N VAL A 320 -12.15 -24.21 -13.55
CA VAL A 320 -11.88 -25.11 -12.41
C VAL A 320 -10.77 -26.12 -12.76
N SER A 321 -10.85 -26.74 -13.93
CA SER A 321 -9.82 -27.66 -14.39
C SER A 321 -8.43 -27.01 -14.55
N SER A 322 -8.39 -25.77 -15.07
CA SER A 322 -7.15 -25.00 -15.19
C SER A 322 -6.55 -24.64 -13.84
N ASP A 323 -7.39 -24.24 -12.87
CA ASP A 323 -6.94 -23.90 -11.53
C ASP A 323 -6.43 -25.11 -10.73
N GLU A 324 -7.06 -26.28 -10.92
CA GLU A 324 -6.53 -27.53 -10.35
C GLU A 324 -5.14 -27.85 -10.90
N GLN A 325 -4.92 -27.72 -12.21
CA GLN A 325 -3.61 -27.93 -12.83
C GLN A 325 -2.56 -26.93 -12.31
N ARG A 326 -2.92 -25.64 -12.25
CA ARG A 326 -2.04 -24.60 -11.71
C ARG A 326 -1.71 -24.84 -10.25
N THR A 327 -2.69 -25.23 -9.43
CA THR A 327 -2.51 -25.59 -8.01
C THR A 327 -1.49 -26.72 -7.85
N LEU A 328 -1.58 -27.76 -8.67
CA LEU A 328 -0.63 -28.89 -8.64
C LEU A 328 0.78 -28.47 -9.07
N ALA A 329 0.89 -27.64 -10.11
CA ALA A 329 2.17 -27.13 -10.59
C ALA A 329 2.85 -26.26 -9.53
N LEU A 330 2.13 -25.31 -8.91
CA LEU A 330 2.64 -24.47 -7.85
C LEU A 330 3.05 -25.27 -6.61
N ALA A 331 2.22 -26.21 -6.17
CA ALA A 331 2.57 -27.07 -5.04
C ALA A 331 3.82 -27.92 -5.31
N SER A 332 4.08 -28.30 -6.56
CA SER A 332 5.32 -28.99 -6.94
C SER A 332 6.54 -28.08 -6.86
N ARG A 333 6.44 -26.84 -7.34
CA ARG A 333 7.54 -25.85 -7.29
C ARG A 333 7.84 -25.44 -5.85
N LEU A 334 6.82 -25.23 -5.01
CA LEU A 334 6.99 -24.92 -3.59
C LEU A 334 7.71 -26.05 -2.83
N ARG A 335 7.35 -27.32 -3.10
CA ARG A 335 8.06 -28.48 -2.54
C ARG A 335 9.51 -28.58 -3.01
N ALA A 336 9.82 -28.12 -4.21
CA ALA A 336 11.17 -28.03 -4.73
C ALA A 336 11.95 -26.81 -4.17
N SER A 337 11.33 -26.01 -3.32
CA SER A 337 11.88 -24.76 -2.78
C SER A 337 12.31 -23.77 -3.89
N ASP A 338 11.54 -23.72 -4.98
CA ASP A 338 11.79 -22.83 -6.11
C ASP A 338 11.29 -21.42 -5.81
N PRO A 339 12.18 -20.42 -5.53
CA PRO A 339 11.74 -19.06 -5.19
C PRO A 339 11.16 -18.31 -6.39
N THR A 340 11.41 -18.78 -7.62
CA THR A 340 10.89 -18.13 -8.83
C THR A 340 9.37 -18.21 -8.96
N VAL A 341 8.68 -18.94 -8.06
CA VAL A 341 7.21 -18.89 -7.95
C VAL A 341 6.70 -17.48 -7.69
N PHE A 342 7.48 -16.61 -7.02
CA PHE A 342 7.10 -15.22 -6.77
C PHE A 342 7.12 -14.34 -8.03
N ARG A 343 7.69 -14.79 -9.14
CA ARG A 343 7.53 -14.10 -10.43
C ARG A 343 6.10 -14.21 -10.97
N GLU A 344 5.29 -15.13 -10.42
CA GLU A 344 3.85 -15.12 -10.62
C GLU A 344 3.24 -14.05 -9.71
N GLU A 345 2.96 -12.88 -10.27
CA GLU A 345 2.56 -11.68 -9.52
C GLU A 345 1.24 -11.81 -8.77
N ASP A 346 0.45 -12.83 -9.10
CA ASP A 346 -0.80 -13.15 -8.42
C ASP A 346 -0.68 -14.36 -7.47
N LEU A 347 0.53 -14.84 -7.16
CA LEU A 347 0.76 -16.08 -6.42
C LEU A 347 -0.08 -16.19 -5.14
N LEU A 348 0.01 -15.18 -4.26
CA LEU A 348 -0.69 -15.16 -2.98
C LEU A 348 -2.20 -15.02 -3.19
N SER A 349 -2.59 -14.09 -4.07
CA SER A 349 -3.99 -13.87 -4.45
C SER A 349 -4.59 -15.13 -5.09
N PHE A 350 -3.86 -15.78 -5.99
CA PHE A 350 -4.30 -17.05 -6.58
C PHE A 350 -4.48 -18.13 -5.52
N ALA A 351 -3.49 -18.34 -4.66
CA ALA A 351 -3.56 -19.37 -3.62
C ALA A 351 -4.74 -19.16 -2.68
N ALA A 352 -5.03 -17.90 -2.32
CA ALA A 352 -6.13 -17.54 -1.42
C ALA A 352 -7.51 -17.63 -2.09
N LEU A 353 -7.62 -17.17 -3.33
CA LEU A 353 -8.92 -17.01 -4.01
C LEU A 353 -9.31 -18.23 -4.85
N ARG A 354 -8.33 -18.87 -5.49
CA ARG A 354 -8.55 -19.91 -6.51
C ARG A 354 -7.90 -21.24 -6.14
N GLY A 355 -6.91 -21.21 -5.25
CA GLY A 355 -6.21 -22.40 -4.78
C GLY A 355 -6.97 -23.13 -3.67
N SER A 356 -6.37 -24.22 -3.21
CA SER A 356 -6.84 -24.95 -2.02
C SER A 356 -6.25 -24.35 -0.74
N GLU A 357 -6.90 -24.61 0.41
CA GLU A 357 -6.37 -24.25 1.73
C GLU A 357 -4.94 -24.80 1.93
N SER A 358 -4.69 -26.03 1.46
CA SER A 358 -3.36 -26.63 1.52
C SER A 358 -2.33 -25.86 0.70
N LEU A 359 -2.65 -25.40 -0.51
CA LEU A 359 -1.76 -24.56 -1.31
C LEU A 359 -1.51 -23.23 -0.64
N TYR A 360 -2.56 -22.58 -0.14
CA TYR A 360 -2.45 -21.30 0.54
C TYR A 360 -1.50 -21.36 1.74
N GLN A 361 -1.65 -22.38 2.60
CA GLN A 361 -0.77 -22.59 3.74
C GLN A 361 0.69 -22.89 3.32
N GLN A 362 0.90 -23.63 2.22
CA GLN A 362 2.23 -23.85 1.67
C GLN A 362 2.88 -22.56 1.18
N VAL A 363 2.13 -21.68 0.48
CA VAL A 363 2.64 -20.37 0.02
C VAL A 363 3.02 -19.50 1.20
N VAL A 364 2.16 -19.38 2.22
CA VAL A 364 2.43 -18.59 3.43
C VAL A 364 3.66 -19.11 4.19
N SER A 365 3.77 -20.44 4.37
CA SER A 365 4.96 -21.04 4.99
C SER A 365 6.21 -20.76 4.17
N PHE A 366 6.15 -20.92 2.85
CA PHE A 366 7.28 -20.67 1.98
C PHE A 366 7.70 -19.18 1.99
N ALA A 367 6.74 -18.25 2.00
CA ALA A 367 7.03 -16.82 2.13
C ALA A 367 7.74 -16.47 3.43
N ARG A 368 7.46 -17.20 4.53
CA ARG A 368 8.15 -17.03 5.82
C ARG A 368 9.60 -17.49 5.78
N ASP A 369 9.88 -18.58 5.06
CA ASP A 369 11.16 -19.29 5.15
C ASP A 369 12.14 -18.93 4.01
N VAL A 370 11.66 -18.42 2.88
CA VAL A 370 12.50 -18.12 1.70
C VAL A 370 13.51 -17.02 1.98
N ASP A 371 14.76 -17.19 1.54
CA ASP A 371 15.79 -16.16 1.64
C ASP A 371 15.75 -15.23 0.42
N TYR A 372 15.20 -14.02 0.60
CA TYR A 372 15.09 -12.99 -0.45
C TYR A 372 16.44 -12.44 -0.92
N ARG A 373 17.54 -12.65 -0.17
CA ARG A 373 18.87 -12.14 -0.51
C ARG A 373 19.53 -12.92 -1.65
N THR A 374 19.15 -14.16 -1.80
CA THR A 374 19.79 -15.08 -2.77
C THR A 374 19.06 -15.19 -4.11
N VAL A 375 17.86 -14.61 -4.22
CA VAL A 375 17.05 -14.66 -5.44
C VAL A 375 17.51 -13.60 -6.45
N ASP A 376 17.16 -13.79 -7.72
CA ASP A 376 17.34 -12.74 -8.73
C ASP A 376 16.37 -11.56 -8.52
N LEU A 377 16.65 -10.46 -9.19
CA LEU A 377 15.90 -9.21 -8.98
C LEU A 377 14.43 -9.29 -9.43
N PRO A 378 14.08 -9.91 -10.58
CA PRO A 378 12.68 -10.15 -10.94
C PRO A 378 11.90 -10.91 -9.86
N THR A 379 12.49 -11.95 -9.28
CA THR A 379 11.88 -12.69 -8.17
C THR A 379 11.74 -11.81 -6.92
N ALA A 380 12.73 -10.97 -6.61
CA ALA A 380 12.66 -10.03 -5.50
C ALA A 380 11.53 -8.99 -5.70
N VAL A 381 11.33 -8.47 -6.91
CA VAL A 381 10.19 -7.59 -7.24
C VAL A 381 8.87 -8.30 -7.06
N GLY A 382 8.76 -9.57 -7.46
CA GLY A 382 7.56 -10.38 -7.22
C GLY A 382 7.29 -10.64 -5.74
N MET A 383 8.33 -10.83 -4.91
CA MET A 383 8.20 -10.89 -3.45
C MET A 383 7.72 -9.55 -2.87
N LEU A 384 8.24 -8.43 -3.35
CA LEU A 384 7.75 -7.11 -2.95
C LEU A 384 6.29 -6.90 -3.37
N SER A 385 5.87 -7.35 -4.55
CA SER A 385 4.47 -7.36 -4.98
C SER A 385 3.59 -8.14 -4.01
N ALA A 386 4.06 -9.28 -3.52
CA ALA A 386 3.33 -10.04 -2.50
C ALA A 386 3.09 -9.25 -1.20
N ALA A 387 4.01 -8.36 -0.81
CA ALA A 387 3.86 -7.52 0.38
C ALA A 387 2.99 -6.27 0.15
N VAL A 388 3.09 -5.67 -1.05
CA VAL A 388 2.51 -4.34 -1.31
C VAL A 388 1.09 -4.41 -1.86
N ASP A 389 0.78 -5.25 -2.83
CA ASP A 389 -0.48 -5.16 -3.59
C ASP A 389 -1.27 -6.46 -3.74
N GLN A 390 -0.78 -7.58 -3.23
CA GLN A 390 -1.55 -8.81 -3.24
C GLN A 390 -2.55 -8.91 -2.08
N ILE A 391 -3.50 -9.81 -2.21
CA ILE A 391 -4.55 -10.02 -1.21
C ILE A 391 -3.99 -10.82 -0.04
N HIS A 392 -4.09 -10.27 1.17
CA HIS A 392 -3.71 -10.90 2.42
C HIS A 392 -4.96 -11.23 3.26
N PRO A 393 -5.60 -12.39 3.07
CA PRO A 393 -6.83 -12.71 3.76
C PRO A 393 -6.63 -13.11 5.23
N SER A 394 -5.38 -13.32 5.67
CA SER A 394 -5.05 -13.69 7.05
C SER A 394 -3.88 -12.89 7.60
N ALA A 395 -3.85 -12.67 8.92
CA ALA A 395 -2.73 -12.03 9.62
C ALA A 395 -1.40 -12.79 9.41
N ALA A 396 -1.44 -14.12 9.32
CA ALA A 396 -0.26 -14.95 9.07
C ALA A 396 0.36 -14.69 7.68
N ALA A 397 -0.46 -14.41 6.66
CA ALA A 397 0.03 -14.04 5.34
C ALA A 397 0.67 -12.65 5.35
N THR A 398 0.04 -11.68 6.01
CA THR A 398 0.59 -10.34 6.19
C THR A 398 1.95 -10.42 6.88
N GLU A 399 2.06 -11.07 8.04
CA GLU A 399 3.31 -11.26 8.77
C GLU A 399 4.40 -11.93 7.93
N ALA A 400 4.04 -12.97 7.15
CA ALA A 400 4.99 -13.69 6.31
C ALA A 400 5.56 -12.84 5.17
N THR A 401 4.80 -11.88 4.65
CA THR A 401 5.18 -11.05 3.50
C THR A 401 5.72 -9.68 3.89
N GLU A 402 5.36 -9.11 5.04
CA GLU A 402 5.90 -7.81 5.51
C GLU A 402 7.43 -7.77 5.54
N ARG A 403 8.08 -8.89 5.83
CA ARG A 403 9.54 -9.01 5.76
C ARG A 403 10.13 -8.71 4.38
N PHE A 404 9.33 -8.78 3.32
CA PHE A 404 9.77 -8.47 1.96
C PHE A 404 9.87 -6.97 1.69
N LEU A 405 9.32 -6.11 2.54
CA LEU A 405 9.48 -4.66 2.40
C LEU A 405 10.94 -4.21 2.50
N VAL A 406 11.78 -4.95 3.22
CA VAL A 406 13.22 -4.68 3.31
C VAL A 406 13.95 -4.84 1.96
N ILE A 407 13.36 -5.58 1.00
CA ILE A 407 13.88 -5.74 -0.36
C ILE A 407 14.04 -4.39 -1.07
N VAL A 408 13.22 -3.41 -0.73
CA VAL A 408 13.33 -2.04 -1.26
C VAL A 408 14.73 -1.50 -1.03
N GLU A 409 15.20 -1.51 0.21
CA GLU A 409 16.50 -0.94 0.59
C GLU A 409 17.67 -1.87 0.21
N GLU A 410 17.55 -3.18 0.42
CA GLU A 410 18.66 -4.11 0.24
C GLU A 410 18.87 -4.55 -1.21
N ARG A 411 17.84 -4.51 -2.07
CA ARG A 411 17.92 -5.09 -3.41
C ARG A 411 17.50 -4.14 -4.53
N ILE A 412 16.40 -3.41 -4.38
CA ILE A 412 15.83 -2.61 -5.47
C ILE A 412 16.57 -1.29 -5.60
N LEU A 413 16.68 -0.48 -4.54
CA LEU A 413 17.37 0.80 -4.62
C LEU A 413 18.83 0.66 -5.08
N PRO A 414 19.63 -0.32 -4.60
CA PRO A 414 20.98 -0.54 -5.10
C PRO A 414 21.08 -0.92 -6.58
N ALA A 415 20.01 -1.46 -7.15
CA ALA A 415 19.98 -1.87 -8.57
C ALA A 415 19.41 -0.79 -9.50
N VAL A 416 18.94 0.33 -8.98
CA VAL A 416 18.50 1.46 -9.81
C VAL A 416 19.71 2.09 -10.49
N ARG A 417 19.62 2.25 -11.82
CA ARG A 417 20.63 2.91 -12.65
C ARG A 417 20.02 4.06 -13.41
N GLN A 418 20.78 5.11 -13.53
CA GLN A 418 20.45 6.24 -14.35
C GLN A 418 21.25 6.23 -15.65
N PHE A 419 20.56 6.40 -16.77
CA PHE A 419 21.14 6.53 -18.09
C PHE A 419 20.56 7.79 -18.76
N GLU A 420 21.38 8.82 -18.93
CA GLU A 420 20.90 10.13 -19.37
C GLU A 420 19.72 10.61 -18.51
N ASP A 421 18.52 10.71 -19.10
CA ASP A 421 17.29 11.12 -18.44
C ASP A 421 16.40 9.95 -17.99
N PHE A 422 16.84 8.70 -18.22
CA PHE A 422 16.07 7.51 -17.89
C PHE A 422 16.57 6.83 -16.62
N PHE A 423 15.63 6.23 -15.89
CA PHE A 423 15.90 5.40 -14.73
C PHE A 423 15.42 3.98 -15.00
N PHE A 424 16.25 3.00 -14.75
CA PHE A 424 15.88 1.60 -14.90
C PHE A 424 16.42 0.75 -13.75
N LEU A 425 15.81 -0.41 -13.57
CA LEU A 425 16.26 -1.46 -12.68
C LEU A 425 17.18 -2.41 -13.45
N GLU A 426 18.48 -2.42 -13.15
CA GLU A 426 19.43 -3.36 -13.73
C GLU A 426 19.17 -4.77 -13.18
N THR A 427 18.45 -5.61 -13.94
CA THR A 427 18.01 -6.94 -13.52
C THR A 427 19.12 -7.98 -13.55
N ALA A 428 20.08 -7.82 -14.45
CA ALA A 428 21.35 -8.53 -14.52
C ALA A 428 22.42 -7.59 -15.04
N GLN A 429 23.70 -7.97 -14.97
CA GLN A 429 24.80 -7.11 -15.40
C GLN A 429 24.65 -6.64 -16.86
N GLY A 430 24.43 -5.35 -17.04
CA GLY A 430 24.25 -4.73 -18.36
C GLY A 430 22.89 -5.05 -19.01
N GLU A 431 21.95 -5.63 -18.30
CA GLU A 431 20.63 -6.02 -18.82
C GLU A 431 19.50 -5.45 -17.95
N ILE A 432 18.43 -4.98 -18.60
CA ILE A 432 17.19 -4.54 -17.97
C ILE A 432 16.04 -5.33 -18.56
N GLU A 433 15.27 -5.99 -17.72
CA GLU A 433 13.93 -6.46 -18.05
C GLU A 433 12.95 -5.30 -17.77
N VAL A 434 12.48 -4.63 -18.83
CA VAL A 434 11.72 -3.37 -18.73
C VAL A 434 10.42 -3.55 -17.95
N TYR A 435 9.75 -4.69 -18.13
CA TYR A 435 8.54 -5.00 -17.38
C TYR A 435 8.78 -4.95 -15.86
N TRP A 436 9.84 -5.61 -15.37
CA TRP A 436 10.16 -5.63 -13.93
C TRP A 436 10.65 -4.28 -13.42
N SER A 437 11.28 -3.47 -14.29
CA SER A 437 11.61 -2.09 -13.96
C SER A 437 10.37 -1.22 -13.74
N ILE A 438 9.38 -1.30 -14.65
CA ILE A 438 8.10 -0.61 -14.52
C ILE A 438 7.36 -1.11 -13.27
N ARG A 439 7.34 -2.41 -13.05
CA ARG A 439 6.65 -3.03 -11.93
C ARG A 439 7.26 -2.63 -10.58
N ALA A 440 8.58 -2.67 -10.48
CA ALA A 440 9.29 -2.15 -9.30
C ALA A 440 8.95 -0.68 -9.05
N GLY A 441 8.92 0.13 -10.10
CA GLY A 441 8.56 1.54 -10.02
C GLY A 441 7.14 1.76 -9.48
N GLN A 442 6.16 1.00 -9.94
CA GLN A 442 4.80 1.07 -9.45
C GLN A 442 4.72 0.68 -7.97
N LEU A 443 5.39 -0.42 -7.57
CA LEU A 443 5.43 -0.87 -6.18
C LEU A 443 6.11 0.14 -5.25
N LEU A 444 7.23 0.73 -5.67
CA LEU A 444 7.90 1.79 -4.92
C LEU A 444 7.02 3.04 -4.75
N ASN A 445 6.29 3.45 -5.80
CA ASN A 445 5.38 4.59 -5.71
C ASN A 445 4.22 4.29 -4.75
N GLU A 446 3.68 3.07 -4.76
CA GLU A 446 2.61 2.66 -3.86
C GLU A 446 3.08 2.54 -2.42
N ASP A 447 4.22 1.89 -2.19
CA ASP A 447 4.82 1.76 -0.86
C ASP A 447 5.22 3.13 -0.30
N GLY A 448 5.87 3.97 -1.12
CA GLY A 448 6.19 5.35 -0.75
C GLY A 448 4.96 6.20 -0.46
N ARG A 449 3.82 5.95 -1.12
CA ARG A 449 2.54 6.60 -0.82
C ARG A 449 2.01 6.17 0.55
N ARG A 450 2.11 4.87 0.88
CA ARG A 450 1.66 4.33 2.18
C ARG A 450 2.51 4.82 3.34
N GLN A 451 3.83 4.86 3.14
CA GLN A 451 4.79 5.28 4.16
C GLN A 451 5.00 6.80 4.23
N GLY A 452 4.51 7.57 3.25
CA GLY A 452 4.80 9.00 3.12
C GLY A 452 6.23 9.29 2.64
N ASP A 453 6.91 8.31 2.03
CA ASP A 453 8.29 8.43 1.58
C ASP A 453 8.39 9.05 0.18
N GLN A 454 8.89 10.30 0.12
CA GLN A 454 9.01 11.06 -1.11
C GLN A 454 10.09 10.47 -2.05
N LEU A 455 11.17 9.92 -1.51
CA LEU A 455 12.19 9.30 -2.33
C LEU A 455 11.64 8.10 -3.09
N LEU A 456 10.97 7.19 -2.40
CA LEU A 456 10.39 5.99 -3.04
C LEU A 456 9.39 6.39 -4.12
N ARG A 457 8.54 7.41 -3.86
CA ARG A 457 7.60 7.95 -4.86
C ARG A 457 8.33 8.51 -6.08
N THR A 458 9.40 9.28 -5.87
CA THR A 458 10.15 9.90 -6.97
C THR A 458 10.88 8.87 -7.80
N VAL A 459 11.62 7.96 -7.17
CA VAL A 459 12.31 6.87 -7.88
C VAL A 459 11.30 5.99 -8.60
N GLY A 460 10.23 5.60 -7.91
CA GLY A 460 9.18 4.76 -8.49
C GLY A 460 8.54 5.37 -9.73
N ARG A 461 8.17 6.66 -9.69
CA ARG A 461 7.61 7.37 -10.84
C ARG A 461 8.59 7.47 -12.00
N ASN A 462 9.86 7.76 -11.73
CA ASN A 462 10.88 7.82 -12.78
C ASN A 462 11.10 6.46 -13.47
N LEU A 463 11.12 5.36 -12.72
CA LEU A 463 11.19 4.00 -13.30
C LEU A 463 10.01 3.71 -14.23
N VAL A 464 8.79 4.02 -13.80
CA VAL A 464 7.59 3.83 -14.62
C VAL A 464 7.64 4.69 -15.88
N LEU A 465 7.89 6.00 -15.74
CA LEU A 465 7.93 6.92 -16.89
C LEU A 465 9.01 6.55 -17.89
N SER A 466 10.20 6.17 -17.41
CA SER A 466 11.28 5.72 -18.28
C SER A 466 10.87 4.50 -19.12
N GLY A 467 10.16 3.55 -18.52
CA GLY A 467 9.64 2.40 -19.25
C GLY A 467 8.53 2.78 -20.24
N LEU A 468 7.57 3.62 -19.85
CA LEU A 468 6.46 4.04 -20.72
C LEU A 468 6.93 4.89 -21.91
N GLN A 469 8.00 5.69 -21.75
CA GLN A 469 8.59 6.48 -22.83
C GLN A 469 9.23 5.65 -23.95
N LEU A 470 9.48 4.35 -23.71
CA LEU A 470 9.97 3.43 -24.73
C LEU A 470 8.85 2.90 -25.63
N ALA A 471 7.58 3.19 -25.32
CA ALA A 471 6.45 2.71 -26.08
C ALA A 471 6.47 3.27 -27.52
N ASP A 472 6.26 2.41 -28.49
CA ASP A 472 6.03 2.82 -29.87
C ASP A 472 4.61 3.38 -30.08
N PRO A 473 4.25 3.87 -31.27
CA PRO A 473 2.91 4.43 -31.52
C PRO A 473 1.75 3.42 -31.37
N GLN A 474 2.03 2.13 -31.27
CA GLN A 474 1.03 1.10 -31.00
C GLN A 474 1.00 0.66 -29.53
N GLY A 475 1.86 1.28 -28.70
CA GLY A 475 1.98 1.00 -27.26
C GLY A 475 2.90 -0.17 -26.92
N PHE A 476 3.64 -0.74 -27.88
CA PHE A 476 4.57 -1.81 -27.58
C PHE A 476 5.84 -1.29 -26.96
N ILE A 477 6.27 -1.92 -25.85
CA ILE A 477 7.49 -1.63 -25.10
C ILE A 477 8.47 -2.77 -25.28
N PRO A 478 9.78 -2.50 -25.54
CA PRO A 478 10.82 -3.53 -25.59
C PRO A 478 10.86 -4.34 -24.29
N GLU A 479 10.95 -5.66 -24.37
CA GLU A 479 11.00 -6.52 -23.20
C GLU A 479 12.35 -6.42 -22.48
N PHE A 480 13.44 -6.30 -23.26
CA PHE A 480 14.81 -6.20 -22.75
C PHE A 480 15.56 -5.01 -23.33
N LEU A 481 16.37 -4.37 -22.49
CA LEU A 481 17.37 -3.39 -22.91
C LEU A 481 18.75 -3.87 -22.49
N PHE A 482 19.75 -3.55 -23.31
CA PHE A 482 21.15 -3.84 -23.06
C PHE A 482 21.97 -2.57 -23.11
N PHE A 483 22.93 -2.47 -22.22
CA PHE A 483 23.90 -1.39 -22.20
C PHE A 483 25.20 -1.85 -22.83
N GLY A 484 25.67 -1.09 -23.79
CA GLY A 484 26.97 -1.28 -24.43
C GLY A 484 27.64 0.05 -24.75
N ASP A 485 28.82 0.01 -25.33
CA ASP A 485 29.57 1.21 -25.73
C ASP A 485 28.79 2.13 -26.69
N ALA A 486 27.76 1.60 -27.34
CA ALA A 486 26.87 2.34 -28.25
C ALA A 486 25.59 2.91 -27.56
N GLY A 487 25.50 2.85 -26.22
CA GLY A 487 24.34 3.28 -25.46
C GLY A 487 23.31 2.16 -25.24
N ILE A 488 22.03 2.55 -25.04
CA ILE A 488 20.92 1.62 -24.78
C ILE A 488 20.44 1.00 -26.09
N GLN A 489 20.35 -0.34 -26.13
CA GLN A 489 19.81 -1.09 -27.27
C GLN A 489 18.69 -2.01 -26.82
N GLY A 490 17.52 -1.96 -27.49
CA GLY A 490 16.41 -2.91 -27.29
C GLY A 490 16.60 -4.18 -28.12
N ARG A 491 16.12 -5.31 -27.59
CA ARG A 491 15.94 -6.54 -28.38
C ARG A 491 14.58 -6.55 -29.09
N GLU A 492 14.44 -7.46 -30.07
CA GLU A 492 13.24 -7.58 -30.91
C GLU A 492 11.97 -8.02 -30.18
N SER A 493 12.06 -8.58 -28.94
CA SER A 493 10.86 -8.94 -28.17
C SER A 493 10.24 -7.72 -27.49
N SER A 494 8.90 -7.64 -27.55
CA SER A 494 8.14 -6.55 -26.97
C SER A 494 6.84 -7.05 -26.34
N PHE A 495 6.27 -6.25 -25.44
CA PHE A 495 4.94 -6.48 -24.87
C PHE A 495 4.03 -5.26 -25.06
N GLY A 496 2.72 -5.51 -25.16
CA GLY A 496 1.72 -4.47 -25.40
C GLY A 496 1.08 -3.93 -24.11
N PRO A 497 0.23 -2.89 -24.24
CA PRO A 497 -0.44 -2.24 -23.11
C PRO A 497 -1.29 -3.20 -22.25
N GLU A 498 -1.79 -4.27 -22.82
CA GLU A 498 -2.57 -5.29 -22.12
C GLU A 498 -1.85 -5.90 -20.92
N ARG A 499 -0.52 -6.04 -20.99
CA ARG A 499 0.29 -6.58 -19.90
C ARG A 499 0.38 -5.65 -18.68
N LEU A 500 0.29 -4.33 -18.91
CA LEU A 500 0.33 -3.33 -17.86
C LEU A 500 -1.07 -2.82 -17.44
N TYR A 501 -2.12 -3.24 -18.16
CA TYR A 501 -3.46 -2.73 -17.91
C TYR A 501 -3.92 -2.97 -16.47
N THR A 502 -3.77 -4.18 -15.96
CA THR A 502 -4.15 -4.52 -14.59
C THR A 502 -3.27 -3.88 -13.51
N VAL A 503 -2.06 -3.45 -13.88
CA VAL A 503 -1.13 -2.77 -12.99
C VAL A 503 -1.51 -1.29 -12.79
N PHE A 504 -2.01 -0.65 -13.84
CA PHE A 504 -2.24 0.79 -13.84
C PHE A 504 -3.70 1.22 -13.88
N SER A 505 -4.60 0.37 -14.42
CA SER A 505 -6.00 0.75 -14.59
C SER A 505 -6.77 0.69 -13.28
N ASP A 506 -7.44 1.78 -12.95
CA ASP A 506 -8.43 1.89 -11.88
C ASP A 506 -9.87 1.70 -12.39
N ASN A 507 -10.04 1.24 -13.64
CA ASN A 507 -11.33 1.13 -14.28
C ASN A 507 -12.30 0.24 -13.48
N PRO A 508 -13.39 0.78 -12.95
CA PRO A 508 -14.34 0.02 -12.12
C PRO A 508 -15.09 -1.06 -12.91
N TRP A 509 -15.12 -0.95 -14.25
CA TRP A 509 -15.77 -1.92 -15.13
C TRP A 509 -14.87 -3.09 -15.53
N TYR A 510 -13.58 -3.06 -15.14
CA TYR A 510 -12.73 -4.23 -15.32
C TYR A 510 -13.06 -5.28 -14.26
N PRO A 511 -13.29 -6.56 -14.65
CA PRO A 511 -13.70 -7.59 -13.73
C PRO A 511 -12.67 -7.80 -12.60
N ARG A 512 -13.17 -8.00 -11.39
CA ARG A 512 -12.33 -8.22 -10.20
C ARG A 512 -12.82 -9.44 -9.42
N MET A 513 -11.86 -10.18 -8.88
CA MET A 513 -12.17 -11.19 -7.87
C MET A 513 -12.30 -10.52 -6.51
N ARG A 514 -13.47 -10.72 -5.87
CA ARG A 514 -13.66 -10.34 -4.49
C ARG A 514 -13.54 -11.57 -3.61
N PRO A 515 -12.63 -11.57 -2.60
CA PRO A 515 -12.46 -12.71 -1.71
C PRO A 515 -13.68 -12.93 -0.83
N MET A 516 -14.04 -14.19 -0.61
CA MET A 516 -14.96 -14.64 0.43
C MET A 516 -14.21 -15.45 1.50
N TYR A 517 -12.90 -15.34 1.56
CA TYR A 517 -12.02 -16.11 2.42
C TYR A 517 -12.42 -16.05 3.90
N SER A 518 -12.74 -14.87 4.41
CA SER A 518 -13.13 -14.69 5.82
C SER A 518 -14.40 -15.46 6.21
N ALA A 519 -15.24 -15.74 5.21
CA ALA A 519 -16.52 -16.41 5.39
C ALA A 519 -16.44 -17.92 5.06
N LEU A 520 -15.75 -18.28 3.97
CA LEU A 520 -15.80 -19.60 3.35
C LEU A 520 -14.41 -20.27 3.19
N GLY A 521 -13.31 -19.60 3.56
CA GLY A 521 -11.95 -20.13 3.42
C GLY A 521 -11.35 -19.96 2.03
N ALA A 522 -10.19 -20.58 1.82
CA ALA A 522 -9.48 -20.53 0.53
C ALA A 522 -10.28 -21.21 -0.59
N GLY A 523 -10.11 -20.70 -1.81
CA GLY A 523 -10.87 -21.18 -2.97
C GLY A 523 -12.26 -20.58 -3.09
N SER A 524 -12.57 -19.51 -2.35
CA SER A 524 -13.88 -18.86 -2.40
C SER A 524 -13.79 -17.41 -2.83
N PHE A 525 -14.52 -17.06 -3.90
CA PHE A 525 -14.53 -15.71 -4.46
C PHE A 525 -15.81 -15.41 -5.25
N VAL A 526 -16.05 -14.12 -5.46
CA VAL A 526 -17.01 -13.62 -6.45
C VAL A 526 -16.25 -13.03 -7.63
N TRP A 527 -16.65 -13.39 -8.84
CA TRP A 527 -16.18 -12.81 -10.09
C TRP A 527 -17.28 -11.97 -10.75
N SER A 528 -17.07 -10.67 -10.85
CA SER A 528 -18.06 -9.74 -11.41
C SER A 528 -17.43 -8.37 -11.71
N ILE A 529 -18.16 -7.54 -12.46
CA ILE A 529 -17.93 -6.09 -12.56
C ILE A 529 -18.76 -5.31 -11.53
N ALA A 530 -19.64 -5.97 -10.79
CA ALA A 530 -20.47 -5.34 -9.77
C ALA A 530 -19.64 -5.02 -8.52
N ASP A 531 -20.03 -3.97 -7.81
CA ASP A 531 -19.52 -3.66 -6.50
C ASP A 531 -20.40 -4.32 -5.42
N PHE A 532 -19.76 -4.88 -4.38
CA PHE A 532 -20.44 -5.56 -3.28
C PHE A 532 -20.28 -4.72 -2.03
N THR A 533 -21.37 -4.12 -1.56
CA THR A 533 -21.37 -3.15 -0.46
C THR A 533 -21.56 -3.79 0.90
N GLU A 534 -22.22 -4.93 0.97
CA GLU A 534 -22.45 -5.71 2.19
C GLU A 534 -22.15 -7.18 1.93
N PHE A 535 -21.49 -7.81 2.91
CA PHE A 535 -21.25 -9.25 2.94
C PHE A 535 -21.47 -9.72 4.38
N ASP A 536 -22.54 -10.48 4.60
CA ASP A 536 -22.86 -11.04 5.89
C ASP A 536 -23.09 -12.56 5.76
N LEU A 537 -22.20 -13.34 6.36
CA LEU A 537 -22.35 -14.78 6.47
C LEU A 537 -22.83 -15.12 7.89
N GLY A 538 -24.14 -15.27 8.04
CA GLY A 538 -24.76 -15.83 9.23
C GLY A 538 -24.69 -17.36 9.25
N ALA A 539 -25.10 -17.99 10.37
CA ALA A 539 -25.05 -19.44 10.54
C ALA A 539 -25.98 -20.21 9.56
N GLU A 540 -27.07 -19.59 9.14
CA GLU A 540 -28.09 -20.20 8.27
C GLU A 540 -28.31 -19.42 6.97
N THR A 541 -27.67 -18.26 6.82
CA THR A 541 -27.87 -17.36 5.68
C THR A 541 -26.58 -16.67 5.27
N PHE A 542 -26.38 -16.52 3.96
CA PHE A 542 -25.38 -15.65 3.39
C PHE A 542 -26.06 -14.54 2.60
N GLN A 543 -25.90 -13.30 3.06
CA GLN A 543 -26.52 -12.12 2.45
C GLN A 543 -25.46 -11.19 1.91
N PHE A 544 -25.71 -10.63 0.75
CA PHE A 544 -24.84 -9.63 0.16
C PHE A 544 -25.64 -8.64 -0.68
N ARG A 545 -25.18 -7.39 -0.68
CA ARG A 545 -25.76 -6.33 -1.51
C ARG A 545 -24.84 -6.05 -2.68
N VAL A 546 -25.43 -6.04 -3.88
CA VAL A 546 -24.75 -5.85 -5.15
C VAL A 546 -25.14 -4.50 -5.74
N ARG A 547 -24.13 -3.72 -6.15
CA ARG A 547 -24.31 -2.50 -6.93
C ARG A 547 -23.79 -2.73 -8.33
N SER A 548 -24.63 -2.55 -9.33
CA SER A 548 -24.28 -2.74 -10.74
C SER A 548 -24.94 -1.69 -11.63
N PRO A 549 -24.42 -1.42 -12.84
CA PRO A 549 -25.04 -0.47 -13.76
C PRO A 549 -26.43 -0.92 -14.18
N ALA A 550 -27.45 -0.05 -14.02
CA ALA A 550 -28.82 -0.35 -14.44
C ALA A 550 -28.97 -0.57 -15.95
N ASN A 551 -30.01 -1.31 -16.34
CA ASN A 551 -30.39 -1.58 -17.74
C ASN A 551 -29.31 -2.31 -18.56
N ARG A 552 -28.49 -3.12 -17.91
CA ARG A 552 -27.50 -3.99 -18.57
C ARG A 552 -27.63 -5.42 -18.06
N THR A 553 -27.25 -6.37 -18.90
CA THR A 553 -27.12 -7.75 -18.48
C THR A 553 -25.83 -7.94 -17.71
N HIS A 554 -25.93 -8.49 -16.51
CA HIS A 554 -24.81 -8.81 -15.65
C HIS A 554 -24.65 -10.30 -15.51
N TYR A 555 -23.40 -10.73 -15.49
CA TYR A 555 -23.04 -12.10 -15.17
C TYR A 555 -22.14 -12.10 -13.95
N MET A 556 -22.43 -12.98 -13.00
CA MET A 556 -21.64 -13.17 -11.79
C MET A 556 -21.36 -14.65 -11.59
N VAL A 557 -20.17 -14.94 -11.11
CA VAL A 557 -19.75 -16.29 -10.72
C VAL A 557 -19.31 -16.25 -9.27
N PHE A 558 -19.95 -17.04 -8.44
CA PHE A 558 -19.59 -17.27 -7.04
C PHE A 558 -19.00 -18.68 -6.94
N HIS A 559 -17.72 -18.77 -6.66
CA HIS A 559 -17.02 -20.04 -6.51
C HIS A 559 -16.77 -20.35 -5.03
N GLY A 560 -16.76 -21.64 -4.67
CA GLY A 560 -16.57 -22.09 -3.29
C GLY A 560 -17.81 -21.91 -2.39
N ILE A 561 -19.01 -21.73 -2.96
CA ILE A 561 -20.26 -21.68 -2.22
C ILE A 561 -20.69 -23.11 -1.85
N PRO A 562 -20.91 -23.41 -0.54
CA PRO A 562 -21.47 -24.71 -0.14
C PRO A 562 -22.89 -24.89 -0.68
N ASP A 563 -23.38 -26.14 -0.67
CA ASP A 563 -24.77 -26.43 -1.06
C ASP A 563 -25.76 -25.66 -0.20
N PHE A 564 -26.82 -25.12 -0.80
CA PHE A 564 -27.80 -24.29 -0.15
C PHE A 564 -29.24 -24.64 -0.58
N GLU A 565 -30.19 -24.48 0.32
CA GLU A 565 -31.59 -24.86 0.10
C GLU A 565 -32.31 -23.93 -0.88
N SER A 566 -32.11 -22.62 -0.72
CA SER A 566 -32.81 -21.62 -1.54
C SER A 566 -32.02 -20.32 -1.71
N MET A 567 -32.38 -19.58 -2.75
CA MET A 567 -31.83 -18.25 -3.05
C MET A 567 -32.95 -17.26 -3.29
N LEU A 568 -32.86 -16.11 -2.66
CA LEU A 568 -33.67 -14.93 -2.96
C LEU A 568 -32.85 -13.88 -3.71
N LEU A 569 -33.45 -13.33 -4.76
CA LEU A 569 -32.98 -12.13 -5.45
C LEU A 569 -34.21 -11.26 -5.73
N PHE A 570 -34.15 -9.98 -5.43
CA PHE A 570 -35.33 -9.07 -5.43
C PHE A 570 -36.46 -9.55 -4.50
N GLY A 571 -36.13 -10.22 -3.40
CA GLY A 571 -37.11 -10.85 -2.52
C GLY A 571 -37.89 -12.02 -3.13
N LEU A 572 -37.56 -12.47 -4.34
CA LEU A 572 -38.18 -13.58 -5.05
C LEU A 572 -37.27 -14.81 -5.01
N GLN A 573 -37.88 -15.96 -4.79
CA GLN A 573 -37.17 -17.24 -4.81
C GLN A 573 -36.81 -17.63 -6.25
N TRP A 574 -35.50 -17.84 -6.48
CA TRP A 574 -34.97 -18.24 -7.78
C TRP A 574 -34.69 -19.74 -7.82
N ARG A 575 -35.21 -20.40 -8.86
CA ARG A 575 -35.00 -21.83 -9.05
C ARG A 575 -33.69 -22.12 -9.76
N ASN A 576 -33.09 -23.26 -9.47
CA ASN A 576 -31.92 -23.76 -10.18
C ASN A 576 -32.31 -24.23 -11.59
N ASP A 577 -31.74 -23.64 -12.63
CA ASP A 577 -32.01 -24.05 -14.03
C ASP A 577 -30.70 -24.04 -14.83
N PRO A 578 -30.25 -25.18 -15.33
CA PRO A 578 -29.07 -25.28 -16.21
C PRO A 578 -29.12 -24.44 -17.50
N ARG A 579 -30.33 -24.02 -17.93
CA ARG A 579 -30.55 -23.18 -19.10
C ARG A 579 -30.75 -21.72 -18.77
N PHE A 580 -30.35 -21.28 -17.56
CA PHE A 580 -30.59 -19.94 -17.04
C PHE A 580 -30.14 -18.81 -17.98
N GLU A 581 -29.07 -19.02 -18.76
CA GLU A 581 -28.56 -18.01 -19.69
C GLU A 581 -29.51 -17.77 -20.90
N SER A 582 -30.44 -18.70 -21.17
CA SER A 582 -31.47 -18.53 -22.20
C SER A 582 -32.58 -17.56 -21.80
N TYR A 583 -32.65 -17.20 -20.53
CA TYR A 583 -33.63 -16.25 -19.97
C TYR A 583 -33.02 -14.88 -19.74
N ILE A 584 -33.84 -13.88 -19.53
CA ILE A 584 -33.40 -12.52 -19.15
C ILE A 584 -32.73 -12.55 -17.77
N LYS A 585 -33.29 -13.32 -16.84
CA LYS A 585 -32.82 -13.49 -15.46
C LYS A 585 -32.82 -14.97 -15.11
N GLY A 586 -31.80 -15.44 -14.42
CA GLY A 586 -31.74 -16.82 -13.97
C GLY A 586 -30.46 -17.16 -13.21
N ARG A 587 -30.46 -18.32 -12.56
CA ARG A 587 -29.31 -18.86 -11.87
C ARG A 587 -29.10 -20.34 -12.14
N HIS A 588 -27.86 -20.77 -11.99
CA HIS A 588 -27.49 -22.18 -11.91
C HIS A 588 -26.45 -22.38 -10.83
N TYR A 589 -26.67 -23.37 -9.97
CA TYR A 589 -25.68 -23.85 -9.01
C TYR A 589 -25.26 -25.25 -9.44
N ASP A 590 -23.94 -25.44 -9.56
CA ASP A 590 -23.32 -26.73 -9.82
C ASP A 590 -22.64 -27.26 -8.55
N PRO A 591 -23.20 -28.30 -7.92
CA PRO A 591 -22.65 -28.85 -6.67
C PRO A 591 -21.32 -29.57 -6.86
N ASN A 592 -20.95 -29.97 -8.11
CA ASN A 592 -19.66 -30.64 -8.35
C ASN A 592 -18.49 -29.66 -8.26
N THR A 593 -18.71 -28.41 -8.61
CA THR A 593 -17.70 -27.35 -8.58
C THR A 593 -17.96 -26.33 -7.49
N ASN A 594 -19.00 -26.49 -6.69
CA ASN A 594 -19.44 -25.51 -5.69
C ASN A 594 -19.60 -24.10 -6.27
N THR A 595 -20.17 -24.01 -7.48
CA THR A 595 -20.22 -22.73 -8.21
C THR A 595 -21.64 -22.30 -8.48
N LEU A 596 -21.98 -21.09 -8.01
CA LEU A 596 -23.23 -20.41 -8.32
C LEU A 596 -22.99 -19.40 -9.45
N MET A 597 -23.74 -19.55 -10.52
CA MET A 597 -23.73 -18.68 -11.70
C MET A 597 -25.04 -17.91 -11.78
N ILE A 598 -24.96 -16.61 -11.97
CA ILE A 598 -26.13 -15.72 -12.02
C ILE A 598 -26.06 -14.87 -13.29
N LYS A 599 -27.22 -14.76 -13.96
CA LYS A 599 -27.48 -13.79 -15.00
C LYS A 599 -28.70 -12.97 -14.62
N TYR A 600 -28.56 -11.64 -14.65
CA TYR A 600 -29.71 -10.77 -14.47
C TYR A 600 -29.58 -9.46 -15.24
N THR A 601 -30.74 -8.89 -15.55
CA THR A 601 -30.86 -7.54 -16.11
C THR A 601 -31.90 -6.82 -15.28
N ASP A 602 -31.56 -5.66 -14.75
CA ASP A 602 -32.47 -4.85 -13.94
C ASP A 602 -32.39 -3.36 -14.30
N ASP A 603 -33.41 -2.63 -13.88
CA ASP A 603 -33.51 -1.17 -13.93
C ASP A 603 -33.05 -0.50 -12.65
N THR A 604 -32.82 -1.27 -11.57
CA THR A 604 -32.28 -0.79 -10.30
C THR A 604 -30.74 -0.86 -10.27
N VAL A 605 -30.13 -0.07 -9.39
CA VAL A 605 -28.69 0.01 -9.24
C VAL A 605 -28.18 -0.90 -8.12
N GLU A 606 -28.99 -1.11 -7.07
CA GLU A 606 -28.62 -1.92 -5.90
C GLU A 606 -29.61 -3.05 -5.67
N GLU A 607 -29.11 -4.23 -5.36
CA GLU A 607 -29.89 -5.44 -5.14
C GLU A 607 -29.36 -6.24 -3.96
N ASP A 608 -30.31 -6.83 -3.21
CA ASP A 608 -30.02 -7.76 -2.14
C ASP A 608 -30.16 -9.20 -2.63
N ILE A 609 -29.13 -9.99 -2.39
CA ILE A 609 -29.10 -11.43 -2.67
C ILE A 609 -28.93 -12.16 -1.35
N ALA A 610 -29.77 -13.20 -1.14
CA ALA A 610 -29.69 -14.04 0.06
C ALA A 610 -29.68 -15.52 -0.32
N LEU A 611 -28.75 -16.28 0.24
CA LEU A 611 -28.68 -17.74 0.19
C LEU A 611 -29.06 -18.29 1.57
N PHE A 612 -29.84 -19.37 1.60
CA PHE A 612 -30.28 -20.06 2.81
C PHE A 612 -29.71 -21.47 2.80
N PHE A 613 -28.92 -21.81 3.83
CA PHE A 613 -28.27 -23.10 4.01
C PHE A 613 -29.10 -24.06 4.83
#